data_4e9109cc596b2a2bcb1b983dd76887e5
#
_entry.id   4e9109cc596b2a2bcb1b983dd76887e5
#
_cell.length_a   1.000
_cell.length_b   1.000
_cell.length_c   1.000
_cell.angle_alpha   90.00
_cell.angle_beta   90.00
_cell.angle_gamma   90.00
#
_symmetry.space_group_name_H-M   'P 1'
#
loop_
_entity.id
_entity.type
_entity.pdbx_description
1 polymer ?
#
loop_
_entity_poly.entity_id
_entity_poly.type
_entity_poly.pdbx_seq_one_letter_code
_entity_poly.pdbx_strand_id
1 'polypeptide(L)'
;LYNFTIVGIYEYNAALFGKVDTSVPEKDRSTTMFIPIQTCFKLMGKDQSGYTIFNLMVNSLADIDQATTDVTNFFEEKYANNENFHVTTYNMASDMGMINTVINVITIAVSGIALISLIVGGVGVMNIMLVSITERTREIGVRMALGAKRSTIRMQFVIEAIVLCIFGGMIGILIGVFNGFVLGKAAEFVIQNMYSEYSSYIIMSVRPSLSAIVLSLFFSMLTGVFFGYYPANKAAKMEVIDALRYE
;
A
#
# COMPACT_ATOMS: atom_id res chain seq x y z
N LEU A 1 7.38 -49.81 -6.96
CA LEU A 1 7.09 -48.97 -8.14
C LEU A 1 5.57 -48.98 -8.36
N TYR A 2 4.94 -47.83 -8.38
CA TYR A 2 3.51 -47.68 -8.66
C TYR A 2 3.36 -47.06 -10.05
N ASN A 3 2.44 -47.58 -10.83
CA ASN A 3 2.13 -47.04 -12.14
C ASN A 3 0.89 -46.16 -12.06
N PHE A 4 1.02 -44.94 -12.54
CA PHE A 4 -0.07 -43.96 -12.60
C PHE A 4 -0.38 -43.63 -14.04
N THR A 5 -1.69 -43.52 -14.37
CA THR A 5 -2.15 -43.03 -15.66
C THR A 5 -2.47 -41.56 -15.54
N ILE A 6 -1.84 -40.71 -16.38
CA ILE A 6 -2.13 -39.27 -16.41
C ILE A 6 -3.51 -39.08 -17.04
N VAL A 7 -4.47 -38.56 -16.29
CA VAL A 7 -5.84 -38.27 -16.72
C VAL A 7 -6.07 -36.80 -17.03
N GLY A 8 -5.13 -35.91 -16.68
CA GLY A 8 -5.19 -34.50 -16.98
C GLY A 8 -3.89 -33.79 -16.62
N ILE A 9 -3.71 -32.63 -17.21
CA ILE A 9 -2.59 -31.72 -16.93
C ILE A 9 -3.21 -30.40 -16.50
N TYR A 10 -2.69 -29.80 -15.41
CA TYR A 10 -3.11 -28.51 -14.94
C TYR A 10 -2.07 -27.45 -15.26
N GLU A 11 -2.52 -26.22 -15.43
CA GLU A 11 -1.61 -25.08 -15.59
C GLU A 11 -0.97 -24.73 -14.23
N TYR A 12 0.36 -24.64 -14.22
CA TYR A 12 1.10 -24.33 -13.00
C TYR A 12 0.84 -22.90 -12.55
N ASN A 13 0.26 -22.73 -11.38
CA ASN A 13 0.03 -21.40 -10.79
C ASN A 13 1.11 -21.10 -9.76
N ALA A 14 2.07 -20.23 -10.12
CA ALA A 14 3.17 -19.83 -9.24
C ALA A 14 2.72 -19.13 -7.95
N ALA A 15 1.52 -18.56 -7.92
CA ALA A 15 0.95 -17.96 -6.72
C ALA A 15 0.49 -18.99 -5.68
N LEU A 16 0.09 -20.19 -6.15
CA LEU A 16 -0.36 -21.29 -5.27
C LEU A 16 0.76 -22.27 -4.93
N PHE A 17 1.71 -22.48 -5.85
CA PHE A 17 2.73 -23.53 -5.71
C PHE A 17 4.16 -22.99 -5.61
N GLY A 18 4.33 -21.65 -5.51
CA GLY A 18 5.63 -21.00 -5.48
C GLY A 18 6.30 -20.88 -6.86
N LYS A 19 7.45 -20.24 -6.92
CA LYS A 19 8.24 -20.11 -8.16
C LYS A 19 8.93 -21.43 -8.49
N VAL A 20 8.92 -21.81 -9.75
CA VAL A 20 9.71 -22.95 -10.23
C VAL A 20 11.19 -22.59 -10.09
N ASP A 21 11.96 -23.45 -9.43
CA ASP A 21 13.41 -23.30 -9.35
C ASP A 21 14.04 -23.58 -10.73
N THR A 22 14.48 -22.51 -11.39
CA THR A 22 15.13 -22.58 -12.70
C THR A 22 16.63 -22.94 -12.62
N SER A 23 17.21 -22.98 -11.43
CA SER A 23 18.61 -23.38 -11.22
C SER A 23 18.82 -24.87 -11.37
N VAL A 24 17.74 -25.68 -11.20
CA VAL A 24 17.76 -27.12 -11.35
C VAL A 24 17.36 -27.51 -12.79
N PRO A 25 18.08 -28.44 -13.45
CA PRO A 25 17.71 -28.96 -14.76
C PRO A 25 16.26 -29.45 -14.77
N GLU A 26 15.53 -29.25 -15.87
CA GLU A 26 14.10 -29.54 -15.97
C GLU A 26 13.73 -31.00 -15.59
N LYS A 27 14.58 -31.96 -15.94
CA LYS A 27 14.41 -33.39 -15.62
C LYS A 27 14.53 -33.72 -14.13
N ASP A 28 15.18 -32.86 -13.35
CA ASP A 28 15.47 -33.07 -11.93
C ASP A 28 14.60 -32.18 -11.02
N ARG A 29 13.69 -31.36 -11.62
CA ARG A 29 12.78 -30.52 -10.87
C ARG A 29 11.69 -31.35 -10.20
N SER A 30 11.39 -31.03 -8.93
CA SER A 30 10.25 -31.59 -8.24
C SER A 30 8.93 -31.14 -8.91
N THR A 31 8.05 -32.09 -9.16
CA THR A 31 6.73 -31.83 -9.77
C THR A 31 5.64 -32.22 -8.79
N THR A 32 4.59 -31.38 -8.68
CA THR A 32 3.42 -31.69 -7.87
C THR A 32 2.44 -32.54 -8.70
N MET A 33 2.01 -33.64 -8.11
CA MET A 33 1.02 -34.53 -8.72
C MET A 33 -0.19 -34.66 -7.79
N PHE A 34 -1.38 -34.47 -8.34
CA PHE A 34 -2.63 -34.71 -7.62
C PHE A 34 -3.10 -36.14 -7.89
N ILE A 35 -3.36 -36.87 -6.81
CA ILE A 35 -3.90 -38.22 -6.87
C ILE A 35 -5.20 -38.30 -6.05
N PRO A 36 -6.15 -39.20 -6.41
CA PRO A 36 -7.34 -39.41 -5.60
C PRO A 36 -6.96 -39.80 -4.17
N ILE A 37 -7.64 -39.21 -3.19
CA ILE A 37 -7.30 -39.43 -1.77
C ILE A 37 -7.39 -40.88 -1.36
N GLN A 38 -8.31 -41.66 -1.91
CA GLN A 38 -8.42 -43.10 -1.67
C GLN A 38 -7.18 -43.86 -2.15
N THR A 39 -6.60 -43.42 -3.26
CA THR A 39 -5.35 -43.97 -3.78
C THR A 39 -4.20 -43.63 -2.84
N CYS A 40 -4.15 -42.39 -2.32
CA CYS A 40 -3.17 -41.96 -1.35
C CYS A 40 -3.20 -42.81 -0.08
N PHE A 41 -4.38 -43.06 0.52
CA PHE A 41 -4.53 -43.92 1.68
C PHE A 41 -4.01 -45.34 1.46
N LYS A 42 -4.36 -45.93 0.29
CA LYS A 42 -3.85 -47.26 -0.10
C LYS A 42 -2.33 -47.30 -0.21
N LEU A 43 -1.72 -46.25 -0.78
CA LEU A 43 -0.27 -46.17 -0.94
C LEU A 43 0.46 -45.97 0.40
N MET A 44 -0.15 -45.22 1.30
CA MET A 44 0.42 -44.97 2.65
C MET A 44 0.16 -46.11 3.64
N GLY A 45 -0.63 -47.12 3.25
CA GLY A 45 -1.03 -48.20 4.16
C GLY A 45 -1.85 -47.73 5.36
N LYS A 46 -2.55 -46.59 5.22
CA LYS A 46 -3.39 -46.02 6.27
C LYS A 46 -4.85 -46.44 6.04
N ASP A 47 -5.50 -46.82 7.13
CA ASP A 47 -6.95 -47.05 7.12
C ASP A 47 -7.71 -45.75 6.82
N GLN A 48 -8.81 -45.88 6.08
CA GLN A 48 -9.72 -44.77 5.77
C GLN A 48 -10.59 -44.39 6.99
N SER A 49 -9.95 -44.18 8.16
CA SER A 49 -10.65 -43.92 9.41
C SER A 49 -11.22 -42.51 9.57
N GLY A 50 -11.00 -41.65 8.56
CA GLY A 50 -11.52 -40.28 8.56
C GLY A 50 -10.49 -39.25 8.10
N TYR A 51 -10.90 -38.00 8.10
CA TYR A 51 -10.08 -36.85 7.76
C TYR A 51 -9.82 -36.03 9.00
N THR A 52 -8.56 -35.62 9.19
CA THR A 52 -8.17 -34.73 10.30
C THR A 52 -8.41 -33.28 9.97
N ILE A 53 -8.39 -32.91 8.70
CA ILE A 53 -8.61 -31.54 8.20
C ILE A 53 -9.39 -31.64 6.91
N PHE A 54 -10.37 -30.76 6.73
CA PHE A 54 -11.04 -30.54 5.46
C PHE A 54 -11.38 -29.06 5.30
N ASN A 55 -11.43 -28.61 4.07
CA ASN A 55 -11.75 -27.23 3.75
C ASN A 55 -13.15 -27.15 3.14
N LEU A 56 -13.93 -26.19 3.64
CA LEU A 56 -15.25 -25.84 3.10
C LEU A 56 -15.13 -24.52 2.35
N MET A 57 -15.78 -24.45 1.19
CA MET A 57 -15.85 -23.23 0.42
C MET A 57 -17.28 -22.73 0.38
N VAL A 58 -17.46 -21.48 0.75
CA VAL A 58 -18.75 -20.80 0.77
C VAL A 58 -18.90 -19.98 -0.51
N ASN A 59 -20.11 -19.92 -1.08
CA ASN A 59 -20.36 -19.23 -2.35
C ASN A 59 -20.26 -17.70 -2.25
N SER A 60 -20.44 -17.14 -1.03
CA SER A 60 -20.41 -15.71 -0.80
C SER A 60 -19.63 -15.39 0.46
N LEU A 61 -18.78 -14.34 0.40
CA LEU A 61 -18.04 -13.83 1.58
C LEU A 61 -18.99 -13.32 2.68
N ALA A 62 -20.19 -12.85 2.33
CA ALA A 62 -21.19 -12.38 3.28
C ALA A 62 -21.75 -13.48 4.17
N ASP A 63 -21.68 -14.75 3.72
CA ASP A 63 -22.26 -15.89 4.42
C ASP A 63 -21.22 -16.69 5.23
N ILE A 64 -19.95 -16.29 5.22
CA ILE A 64 -18.87 -17.05 5.88
C ILE A 64 -19.07 -17.17 7.37
N ASP A 65 -19.46 -16.10 8.06
CA ASP A 65 -19.63 -16.12 9.51
C ASP A 65 -20.82 -17.01 9.92
N GLN A 66 -21.92 -16.94 9.16
CA GLN A 66 -23.07 -17.81 9.37
C GLN A 66 -22.70 -19.27 9.08
N ALA A 67 -22.03 -19.55 7.97
CA ALA A 67 -21.57 -20.89 7.62
C ALA A 67 -20.60 -21.46 8.65
N THR A 68 -19.70 -20.62 9.18
CA THR A 68 -18.77 -21.02 10.25
C THR A 68 -19.53 -21.42 11.51
N THR A 69 -20.56 -20.65 11.88
CA THR A 69 -21.42 -20.93 13.03
C THR A 69 -22.21 -22.23 12.84
N ASP A 70 -22.80 -22.41 11.66
CA ASP A 70 -23.60 -23.60 11.35
C ASP A 70 -22.75 -24.87 11.36
N VAL A 71 -21.54 -24.80 10.79
CA VAL A 71 -20.58 -25.92 10.78
C VAL A 71 -20.08 -26.23 12.18
N THR A 72 -19.80 -25.21 12.98
CA THR A 72 -19.38 -25.37 14.37
C THR A 72 -20.46 -26.09 15.17
N ASN A 73 -21.69 -25.59 15.12
CA ASN A 73 -22.83 -26.17 15.82
C ASN A 73 -23.08 -27.64 15.40
N PHE A 74 -23.00 -27.91 14.08
CA PHE A 74 -23.18 -29.28 13.58
C PHE A 74 -22.12 -30.24 14.14
N PHE A 75 -20.88 -29.86 14.22
CA PHE A 75 -19.84 -30.72 14.74
C PHE A 75 -19.82 -30.78 16.25
N GLU A 76 -20.16 -29.70 16.95
CA GLU A 76 -20.35 -29.71 18.40
C GLU A 76 -21.48 -30.70 18.82
N GLU A 77 -22.61 -30.68 18.13
CA GLU A 77 -23.68 -31.64 18.38
C GLU A 77 -23.24 -33.08 18.10
N LYS A 78 -22.57 -33.31 16.97
CA LYS A 78 -22.12 -34.63 16.54
C LYS A 78 -21.07 -35.23 17.46
N TYR A 79 -20.20 -34.43 18.02
CA TYR A 79 -19.09 -34.85 18.87
C TYR A 79 -19.32 -34.55 20.36
N ALA A 80 -20.54 -34.13 20.78
CA ALA A 80 -20.89 -33.77 22.15
C ALA A 80 -20.54 -34.85 23.20
N ASN A 81 -20.60 -36.12 22.81
CA ASN A 81 -20.33 -37.26 23.69
C ASN A 81 -18.92 -37.85 23.46
N ASN A 82 -18.06 -37.18 22.72
CA ASN A 82 -16.72 -37.68 22.40
C ASN A 82 -15.67 -36.95 23.25
N GLU A 83 -15.09 -37.66 24.25
CA GLU A 83 -14.07 -37.07 25.11
C GLU A 83 -12.69 -36.92 24.47
N ASN A 84 -12.44 -37.61 23.36
CA ASN A 84 -11.10 -37.70 22.75
C ASN A 84 -10.89 -36.78 21.54
N PHE A 85 -11.98 -36.30 20.93
CA PHE A 85 -11.90 -35.51 19.69
C PHE A 85 -12.77 -34.26 19.77
N HIS A 86 -12.22 -33.12 19.47
CA HIS A 86 -12.92 -31.85 19.26
C HIS A 86 -12.71 -31.37 17.82
N VAL A 87 -13.77 -30.82 17.23
CA VAL A 87 -13.66 -30.18 15.93
C VAL A 87 -13.55 -28.68 16.14
N THR A 88 -12.49 -28.09 15.65
CA THR A 88 -12.29 -26.64 15.66
C THR A 88 -12.50 -26.10 14.25
N THR A 89 -13.41 -25.16 14.09
CA THR A 89 -13.61 -24.43 12.85
C THR A 89 -12.67 -23.24 12.81
N TYR A 90 -12.02 -23.06 11.66
CA TYR A 90 -11.10 -21.96 11.42
C TYR A 90 -11.61 -21.10 10.27
N ASN A 91 -11.88 -19.84 10.55
CA ASN A 91 -12.36 -18.89 9.55
C ASN A 91 -11.22 -17.99 9.06
N MET A 92 -10.67 -18.32 7.91
CA MET A 92 -9.56 -17.57 7.31
C MET A 92 -9.97 -16.14 6.92
N ALA A 93 -11.26 -15.87 6.64
CA ALA A 93 -11.71 -14.52 6.31
C ALA A 93 -11.70 -13.61 7.55
N SER A 94 -11.98 -14.16 8.74
CA SER A 94 -11.88 -13.42 10.01
C SER A 94 -10.45 -12.95 10.28
N ASP A 95 -9.46 -13.83 10.05
CA ASP A 95 -8.04 -13.47 10.21
C ASP A 95 -7.60 -12.42 9.20
N MET A 96 -8.06 -12.53 7.95
CA MET A 96 -7.82 -11.49 6.95
C MET A 96 -8.48 -10.16 7.34
N GLY A 97 -9.65 -10.19 7.97
CA GLY A 97 -10.31 -9.03 8.54
C GLY A 97 -9.48 -8.36 9.63
N MET A 98 -8.88 -9.14 10.53
CA MET A 98 -7.98 -8.64 11.58
C MET A 98 -6.72 -8.01 10.97
N ILE A 99 -6.09 -8.67 10.00
CA ILE A 99 -4.92 -8.13 9.28
C ILE A 99 -5.26 -6.80 8.60
N ASN A 100 -6.41 -6.75 7.90
CA ASN A 100 -6.87 -5.50 7.26
C ASN A 100 -7.11 -4.39 8.27
N THR A 101 -7.62 -4.70 9.45
CA THR A 101 -7.82 -3.72 10.53
C THR A 101 -6.48 -3.16 11.01
N VAL A 102 -5.48 -4.01 11.24
CA VAL A 102 -4.13 -3.58 11.63
C VAL A 102 -3.50 -2.70 10.54
N ILE A 103 -3.60 -3.11 9.28
CA ILE A 103 -3.09 -2.32 8.14
C ILE A 103 -3.79 -0.96 8.08
N ASN A 104 -5.11 -0.90 8.27
CA ASN A 104 -5.86 0.35 8.27
C ASN A 104 -5.42 1.28 9.41
N VAL A 105 -5.23 0.78 10.62
CA VAL A 105 -4.74 1.57 11.77
C VAL A 105 -3.36 2.15 11.48
N ILE A 106 -2.43 1.33 10.96
CA ILE A 106 -1.09 1.78 10.56
C ILE A 106 -1.19 2.85 9.46
N THR A 107 -2.03 2.64 8.46
CA THR A 107 -2.24 3.58 7.35
C THR A 107 -2.76 4.92 7.85
N ILE A 108 -3.74 4.93 8.77
CA ILE A 108 -4.27 6.15 9.38
C ILE A 108 -3.18 6.88 10.18
N ALA A 109 -2.41 6.16 10.98
CA ALA A 109 -1.32 6.75 11.77
C ALA A 109 -0.25 7.40 10.88
N VAL A 110 0.21 6.68 9.85
CA VAL A 110 1.19 7.20 8.87
C VAL A 110 0.64 8.39 8.11
N SER A 111 -0.64 8.34 7.70
CA SER A 111 -1.31 9.46 7.03
C SER A 111 -1.41 10.70 7.92
N GLY A 112 -1.64 10.52 9.21
CA GLY A 112 -1.63 11.61 10.19
C GLY A 112 -0.25 12.28 10.30
N ILE A 113 0.81 11.49 10.38
CA ILE A 113 2.19 11.99 10.39
C ILE A 113 2.51 12.74 9.08
N ALA A 114 2.10 12.18 7.95
CA ALA A 114 2.29 12.81 6.65
C ALA A 114 1.56 14.15 6.54
N LEU A 115 0.33 14.25 7.07
CA LEU A 115 -0.45 15.49 7.10
C LEU A 115 0.25 16.57 7.93
N ILE A 116 0.73 16.23 9.12
CA ILE A 116 1.49 17.17 9.98
C ILE A 116 2.76 17.63 9.25
N SER A 117 3.50 16.72 8.62
CA SER A 117 4.70 17.03 7.85
C SER A 117 4.40 17.98 6.69
N LEU A 118 3.26 17.77 6.00
CA LEU A 118 2.80 18.63 4.91
C LEU A 118 2.48 20.05 5.39
N ILE A 119 1.83 20.18 6.55
CA ILE A 119 1.52 21.49 7.16
C ILE A 119 2.81 22.21 7.53
N VAL A 120 3.75 21.53 8.21
CA VAL A 120 5.05 22.11 8.60
C VAL A 120 5.84 22.55 7.36
N GLY A 121 5.91 21.71 6.34
CA GLY A 121 6.54 22.04 5.05
C GLY A 121 5.87 23.21 4.35
N GLY A 122 4.52 23.28 4.39
CA GLY A 122 3.75 24.40 3.85
C GLY A 122 4.03 25.73 4.56
N VAL A 123 4.17 25.73 5.89
CA VAL A 123 4.61 26.91 6.66
C VAL A 123 6.02 27.32 6.24
N GLY A 124 6.91 26.36 5.96
CA GLY A 124 8.23 26.63 5.38
C GLY A 124 8.16 27.36 4.05
N VAL A 125 7.32 26.88 3.12
CA VAL A 125 7.08 27.56 1.81
C VAL A 125 6.53 28.97 2.03
N MET A 126 5.56 29.15 2.94
CA MET A 126 4.99 30.44 3.25
C MET A 126 6.08 31.43 3.75
N ASN A 127 6.98 30.99 4.62
CA ASN A 127 8.06 31.82 5.15
C ASN A 127 9.06 32.22 4.05
N ILE A 128 9.46 31.28 3.18
CA ILE A 128 10.32 31.54 2.03
C ILE A 128 9.69 32.59 1.10
N MET A 129 8.38 32.41 0.82
CA MET A 129 7.64 33.36 -0.04
C MET A 129 7.54 34.76 0.59
N LEU A 130 7.35 34.86 1.92
CA LEU A 130 7.33 36.16 2.61
C LEU A 130 8.68 36.86 2.48
N VAL A 131 9.81 36.14 2.67
CA VAL A 131 11.16 36.69 2.47
C VAL A 131 11.36 37.13 1.04
N SER A 132 11.04 36.27 0.06
CA SER A 132 11.18 36.60 -1.37
C SER A 132 10.38 37.84 -1.78
N ILE A 133 9.17 38.02 -1.23
CA ILE A 133 8.34 39.19 -1.47
C ILE A 133 9.00 40.45 -0.86
N THR A 134 9.56 40.37 0.34
CA THR A 134 10.23 41.52 0.96
C THR A 134 11.47 41.95 0.19
N GLU A 135 12.28 40.98 -0.31
CA GLU A 135 13.43 41.26 -1.16
C GLU A 135 13.07 41.89 -2.51
N ARG A 136 11.87 41.56 -3.05
CA ARG A 136 11.37 42.07 -4.34
C ARG A 136 10.35 43.19 -4.21
N THR A 137 10.21 43.80 -3.02
CA THR A 137 9.18 44.81 -2.74
C THR A 137 9.21 45.97 -3.72
N ARG A 138 10.39 46.53 -4.04
CA ARG A 138 10.55 47.61 -4.98
C ARG A 138 10.15 47.22 -6.40
N GLU A 139 10.49 46.04 -6.84
CA GLU A 139 10.11 45.52 -8.18
C GLU A 139 8.58 45.39 -8.29
N ILE A 140 7.92 44.89 -7.24
CA ILE A 140 6.44 44.79 -7.15
C ILE A 140 5.83 46.19 -7.23
N GLY A 141 6.40 47.17 -6.48
CA GLY A 141 5.98 48.56 -6.51
C GLY A 141 6.06 49.19 -7.90
N VAL A 142 7.15 48.99 -8.62
CA VAL A 142 7.33 49.47 -9.99
C VAL A 142 6.27 48.84 -10.93
N ARG A 143 6.02 47.54 -10.84
CA ARG A 143 4.98 46.89 -11.68
C ARG A 143 3.60 47.47 -11.38
N MET A 144 3.27 47.72 -10.13
CA MET A 144 1.98 48.32 -9.73
C MET A 144 1.87 49.78 -10.19
N ALA A 145 2.98 50.58 -10.13
CA ALA A 145 3.02 51.94 -10.65
C ALA A 145 2.81 52.01 -12.19
N LEU A 146 3.26 50.97 -12.90
CA LEU A 146 3.04 50.82 -14.36
C LEU A 146 1.63 50.26 -14.71
N GLY A 147 0.72 50.09 -13.70
CA GLY A 147 -0.65 49.71 -13.90
C GLY A 147 -0.96 48.23 -13.80
N ALA A 148 -0.01 47.39 -13.27
CA ALA A 148 -0.28 45.97 -13.07
C ALA A 148 -1.45 45.78 -12.08
N LYS A 149 -2.43 44.94 -12.46
CA LYS A 149 -3.58 44.60 -11.58
C LYS A 149 -3.08 43.79 -10.38
N ARG A 150 -3.66 44.08 -9.21
CA ARG A 150 -3.38 43.33 -7.95
C ARG A 150 -3.60 41.83 -8.09
N SER A 151 -4.61 41.44 -8.92
CA SER A 151 -4.86 40.01 -9.21
C SER A 151 -3.71 39.35 -9.96
N THR A 152 -3.05 40.07 -10.88
CA THR A 152 -1.92 39.57 -11.65
C THR A 152 -0.71 39.34 -10.76
N ILE A 153 -0.41 40.29 -9.87
CA ILE A 153 0.68 40.14 -8.88
C ILE A 153 0.41 38.94 -7.98
N ARG A 154 -0.80 38.85 -7.42
CA ARG A 154 -1.17 37.71 -6.57
C ARG A 154 -1.02 36.36 -7.30
N MET A 155 -1.54 36.26 -8.54
CA MET A 155 -1.48 35.02 -9.32
C MET A 155 -0.03 34.60 -9.60
N GLN A 156 0.85 35.55 -9.89
CA GLN A 156 2.27 35.28 -10.12
C GLN A 156 2.91 34.56 -8.92
N PHE A 157 2.73 35.08 -7.70
CA PHE A 157 3.30 34.48 -6.50
C PHE A 157 2.64 33.16 -6.13
N VAL A 158 1.33 33.00 -6.38
CA VAL A 158 0.66 31.70 -6.17
C VAL A 158 1.22 30.65 -7.13
N ILE A 159 1.41 30.99 -8.41
CA ILE A 159 2.01 30.06 -9.37
C ILE A 159 3.44 29.69 -8.97
N GLU A 160 4.24 30.65 -8.50
CA GLU A 160 5.60 30.42 -8.03
C GLU A 160 5.60 29.40 -6.85
N ALA A 161 4.69 29.55 -5.88
CA ALA A 161 4.53 28.62 -4.77
C ALA A 161 4.08 27.22 -5.24
N ILE A 162 3.15 27.14 -6.20
CA ILE A 162 2.71 25.88 -6.78
C ILE A 162 3.89 25.16 -7.47
N VAL A 163 4.66 25.87 -8.26
CA VAL A 163 5.83 25.32 -8.97
C VAL A 163 6.85 24.76 -7.98
N LEU A 164 7.18 25.51 -6.93
CA LEU A 164 8.07 25.03 -5.85
C LEU A 164 7.53 23.75 -5.19
N CYS A 165 6.24 23.71 -4.87
CA CYS A 165 5.63 22.54 -4.26
C CYS A 165 5.59 21.33 -5.20
N ILE A 166 5.33 21.52 -6.50
CA ILE A 166 5.36 20.44 -7.48
C ILE A 166 6.78 19.86 -7.60
N PHE A 167 7.82 20.69 -7.69
CA PHE A 167 9.21 20.21 -7.70
C PHE A 167 9.55 19.43 -6.43
N GLY A 168 9.20 19.97 -5.26
CA GLY A 168 9.34 19.27 -3.98
C GLY A 168 8.59 17.94 -3.96
N GLY A 169 7.35 17.93 -4.47
CA GLY A 169 6.52 16.73 -4.60
C GLY A 169 7.13 15.66 -5.52
N MET A 170 7.70 16.05 -6.66
CA MET A 170 8.42 15.12 -7.55
C MET A 170 9.62 14.48 -6.87
N ILE A 171 10.43 15.29 -6.19
CA ILE A 171 11.59 14.78 -5.43
C ILE A 171 11.10 13.85 -4.31
N GLY A 172 10.04 14.23 -3.60
CA GLY A 172 9.43 13.38 -2.56
C GLY A 172 8.94 12.03 -3.09
N ILE A 173 8.34 12.01 -4.27
CA ILE A 173 7.92 10.76 -4.93
C ILE A 173 9.14 9.88 -5.25
N LEU A 174 10.21 10.45 -5.82
CA LEU A 174 11.42 9.70 -6.14
C LEU A 174 12.03 9.06 -4.88
N ILE A 175 12.15 9.84 -3.80
CA ILE A 175 12.66 9.36 -2.51
C ILE A 175 11.72 8.30 -1.92
N GLY A 176 10.40 8.51 -2.00
CA GLY A 176 9.41 7.57 -1.50
C GLY A 176 9.46 6.22 -2.23
N VAL A 177 9.55 6.24 -3.56
CA VAL A 177 9.68 5.02 -4.38
C VAL A 177 10.99 4.29 -4.08
N PHE A 178 12.09 5.03 -3.96
CA PHE A 178 13.39 4.46 -3.60
C PHE A 178 13.36 3.79 -2.21
N ASN A 179 12.83 4.47 -1.20
CA ASN A 179 12.67 3.91 0.14
C ASN A 179 11.74 2.69 0.14
N GLY A 180 10.62 2.75 -0.58
CA GLY A 180 9.72 1.62 -0.72
C GLY A 180 10.39 0.38 -1.33
N PHE A 181 11.24 0.60 -2.36
CA PHE A 181 12.03 -0.48 -2.96
C PHE A 181 13.04 -1.08 -1.97
N VAL A 182 13.79 -0.23 -1.25
CA VAL A 182 14.77 -0.68 -0.25
C VAL A 182 14.10 -1.46 0.88
N LEU A 183 13.00 -0.95 1.42
CA LEU A 183 12.25 -1.63 2.48
C LEU A 183 11.65 -2.95 1.99
N GLY A 184 11.12 -2.98 0.76
CA GLY A 184 10.61 -4.21 0.16
C GLY A 184 11.69 -5.28 0.01
N LYS A 185 12.88 -4.89 -0.44
CA LYS A 185 14.04 -5.81 -0.54
C LYS A 185 14.54 -6.27 0.83
N ALA A 186 14.58 -5.38 1.81
CA ALA A 186 14.95 -5.74 3.18
C ALA A 186 13.97 -6.73 3.79
N ALA A 187 12.65 -6.52 3.59
CA ALA A 187 11.63 -7.44 4.05
C ALA A 187 11.73 -8.81 3.35
N GLU A 188 11.95 -8.84 2.03
CA GLU A 188 12.18 -10.07 1.27
C GLU A 188 13.39 -10.85 1.84
N PHE A 189 14.50 -10.16 2.12
CA PHE A 189 15.70 -10.76 2.70
C PHE A 189 15.45 -11.35 4.10
N VAL A 190 14.73 -10.64 4.97
CA VAL A 190 14.38 -11.12 6.32
C VAL A 190 13.49 -12.36 6.23
N ILE A 191 12.47 -12.35 5.38
CA ILE A 191 11.55 -13.48 5.20
C ILE A 191 12.30 -14.70 4.67
N GLN A 192 13.18 -14.53 3.70
CA GLN A 192 13.97 -15.63 3.13
C GLN A 192 14.90 -16.28 4.17
N ASN A 193 15.49 -15.48 5.06
CA ASN A 193 16.42 -16.02 6.05
C ASN A 193 15.74 -16.59 7.30
N MET A 194 14.61 -16.03 7.72
CA MET A 194 13.92 -16.48 8.94
C MET A 194 12.84 -17.53 8.68
N TYR A 195 12.26 -17.55 7.48
CA TYR A 195 11.13 -18.40 7.12
C TYR A 195 11.36 -19.06 5.76
N SER A 196 12.48 -19.77 5.60
CA SER A 196 12.88 -20.39 4.32
C SER A 196 11.80 -21.31 3.72
N GLU A 197 10.98 -21.94 4.58
CA GLU A 197 9.91 -22.86 4.18
C GLU A 197 8.73 -22.12 3.51
N TYR A 198 8.51 -20.82 3.82
CA TYR A 198 7.44 -19.99 3.27
C TYR A 198 7.94 -19.00 2.21
N SER A 199 9.24 -18.91 1.97
CA SER A 199 9.86 -17.92 1.05
C SER A 199 9.36 -18.04 -0.38
N SER A 200 8.98 -19.25 -0.80
CA SER A 200 8.47 -19.53 -2.15
C SER A 200 7.07 -18.93 -2.42
N TYR A 201 6.31 -18.65 -1.37
CA TYR A 201 4.93 -18.17 -1.46
C TYR A 201 4.79 -16.66 -1.34
N ILE A 202 5.84 -15.97 -0.84
CA ILE A 202 5.77 -14.54 -0.55
C ILE A 202 6.56 -13.77 -1.62
N ILE A 203 5.84 -13.20 -2.60
CA ILE A 203 6.42 -12.32 -3.60
C ILE A 203 6.10 -10.88 -3.21
N MET A 204 7.05 -10.17 -2.62
CA MET A 204 6.91 -8.74 -2.36
C MET A 204 7.23 -7.95 -3.64
N SER A 205 6.19 -7.46 -4.32
CA SER A 205 6.34 -6.55 -5.46
C SER A 205 5.95 -5.14 -5.06
N VAL A 206 6.93 -4.28 -4.80
CA VAL A 206 6.70 -2.87 -4.54
C VAL A 206 6.53 -2.16 -5.89
N ARG A 207 5.28 -1.92 -6.29
CA ARG A 207 4.95 -1.14 -7.48
C ARG A 207 4.19 0.11 -7.06
N PRO A 208 4.73 1.31 -7.30
CA PRO A 208 3.99 2.53 -7.02
C PRO A 208 2.74 2.58 -7.91
N SER A 209 1.59 2.81 -7.30
CA SER A 209 0.34 3.02 -8.04
C SER A 209 0.36 4.38 -8.72
N LEU A 210 -0.01 4.43 -10.00
CA LEU A 210 -0.13 5.68 -10.73
C LEU A 210 -1.12 6.65 -10.04
N SER A 211 -2.21 6.12 -9.49
CA SER A 211 -3.18 6.90 -8.74
C SER A 211 -2.57 7.54 -7.49
N ALA A 212 -1.69 6.84 -6.77
CA ALA A 212 -0.99 7.38 -5.60
C ALA A 212 -0.02 8.52 -6.01
N ILE A 213 0.69 8.38 -7.14
CA ILE A 213 1.57 9.42 -7.67
C ILE A 213 0.77 10.68 -8.03
N VAL A 214 -0.33 10.53 -8.78
CA VAL A 214 -1.18 11.67 -9.17
C VAL A 214 -1.78 12.34 -7.94
N LEU A 215 -2.25 11.56 -6.97
CA LEU A 215 -2.83 12.08 -5.74
C LEU A 215 -1.81 12.85 -4.90
N SER A 216 -0.57 12.37 -4.77
CA SER A 216 0.48 13.06 -4.03
C SER A 216 0.90 14.37 -4.71
N LEU A 217 0.99 14.43 -6.04
CA LEU A 217 1.22 15.68 -6.76
C LEU A 217 0.07 16.66 -6.60
N PHE A 218 -1.17 16.17 -6.62
CA PHE A 218 -2.35 16.99 -6.37
C PHE A 218 -2.32 17.64 -4.98
N PHE A 219 -2.04 16.87 -3.93
CA PHE A 219 -1.90 17.41 -2.57
C PHE A 219 -0.72 18.36 -2.45
N SER A 220 0.40 18.11 -3.12
CA SER A 220 1.55 19.01 -3.15
C SER A 220 1.18 20.36 -3.80
N MET A 221 0.47 20.34 -4.93
CA MET A 221 -0.02 21.53 -5.60
C MET A 221 -1.01 22.30 -4.69
N LEU A 222 -1.92 21.59 -4.02
CA LEU A 222 -2.91 22.19 -3.12
C LEU A 222 -2.22 22.90 -1.94
N THR A 223 -1.16 22.30 -1.41
CA THR A 223 -0.30 22.93 -0.39
C THR A 223 0.30 24.23 -0.90
N GLY A 224 0.84 24.25 -2.12
CA GLY A 224 1.39 25.44 -2.76
C GLY A 224 0.34 26.57 -2.88
N VAL A 225 -0.88 26.23 -3.27
CA VAL A 225 -1.99 27.21 -3.32
C VAL A 225 -2.31 27.73 -1.92
N PHE A 226 -2.47 26.85 -0.95
CA PHE A 226 -2.94 27.22 0.39
C PHE A 226 -1.93 28.11 1.12
N PHE A 227 -0.67 27.68 1.17
CA PHE A 227 0.38 28.41 1.87
C PHE A 227 0.99 29.55 1.05
N GLY A 228 0.89 29.51 -0.28
CA GLY A 228 1.31 30.60 -1.18
C GLY A 228 0.31 31.74 -1.26
N TYR A 229 -1.00 31.48 -1.01
CA TYR A 229 -2.04 32.49 -1.14
C TYR A 229 -1.89 33.64 -0.13
N TYR A 230 -1.56 33.36 1.13
CA TYR A 230 -1.39 34.37 2.16
C TYR A 230 -0.28 35.39 1.80
N PRO A 231 0.99 34.97 1.55
CA PRO A 231 2.05 35.90 1.14
C PRO A 231 1.73 36.61 -0.18
N ALA A 232 1.17 35.93 -1.16
CA ALA A 232 0.78 36.52 -2.43
C ALA A 232 -0.28 37.63 -2.28
N ASN A 233 -1.22 37.44 -1.40
CA ASN A 233 -2.25 38.45 -1.12
C ASN A 233 -1.66 39.65 -0.36
N LYS A 234 -0.69 39.41 0.53
CA LYS A 234 0.06 40.48 1.21
C LYS A 234 0.84 41.34 0.21
N ALA A 235 1.57 40.69 -0.73
CA ALA A 235 2.27 41.39 -1.81
C ALA A 235 1.32 42.24 -2.68
N ALA A 236 0.17 41.70 -3.07
CA ALA A 236 -0.78 42.39 -3.91
C ALA A 236 -1.50 43.60 -3.23
N LYS A 237 -1.48 43.65 -1.90
CA LYS A 237 -2.08 44.73 -1.12
C LYS A 237 -1.12 45.82 -0.67
N MET A 238 0.19 45.73 -1.01
CA MET A 238 1.16 46.77 -0.70
C MET A 238 0.79 48.11 -1.34
N GLU A 239 1.04 49.18 -0.64
CA GLU A 239 0.89 50.52 -1.22
C GLU A 239 2.08 50.86 -2.11
N VAL A 240 1.83 51.36 -3.30
CA VAL A 240 2.85 51.66 -4.32
C VAL A 240 3.92 52.60 -3.78
N ILE A 241 3.49 53.60 -2.99
CA ILE A 241 4.36 54.63 -2.40
C ILE A 241 5.33 53.99 -1.40
N ASP A 242 4.82 53.12 -0.52
CA ASP A 242 5.62 52.43 0.49
C ASP A 242 6.58 51.43 -0.15
N ALA A 243 6.12 50.72 -1.18
CA ALA A 243 6.94 49.77 -1.91
C ALA A 243 8.13 50.43 -2.65
N LEU A 244 7.94 51.65 -3.19
CA LEU A 244 9.00 52.41 -3.88
C LEU A 244 9.98 53.08 -2.92
N ARG A 245 9.56 53.34 -1.64
CA ARG A 245 10.36 53.96 -0.60
C ARG A 245 11.18 52.95 0.20
N TYR A 246 10.92 51.69 0.02
CA TYR A 246 11.61 50.59 0.71
C TYR A 246 13.06 50.49 0.23
N GLU A 247 14.02 50.77 1.10
CA GLU A 247 15.47 50.58 0.92
C GLU A 247 15.90 49.20 1.44
#